data_f6a3b9cbbd4554197a532076f8e128c2
#
_entry.id   f6a3b9cbbd4554197a532076f8e128c2
#
_cell.length_a   1.000
_cell.length_b   1.000
_cell.length_c   1.000
_cell.angle_alpha   90.00
_cell.angle_beta   90.00
_cell.angle_gamma   90.00
#
_symmetry.space_group_name_H-M   'P 1'
#
loop_
_entity.id
_entity.type
_entity.pdbx_description
1 polymer ?
#
loop_
_entity_poly.entity_id
_entity_poly.type
_entity_poly.pdbx_seq_one_letter_code
_entity_poly.pdbx_strand_id
1 'polypeptide(L)'
;MAERVLPPTAGLPLRAADLLPWGDADLATALAQWLGVPAVQLECSGTSALMVALQTLHRLAPGRSEVIAPAYTCPLVALAVAHCGLQLRLCDLHPDTPDMDPARLRALCSERTLAVLPTHLCGRVADVATAVDCARAVGAWVVEDAAQALGARLRGEPVGWQGDVGFYSLAVGKGLTTFEGGVLLARDPALRWALRETHAASVRQDRGWELRRSLELLGYAALYRPAGLDLAYGRPLRDALSRSDWVQAAGDDFDDAIPRHELGAWRRRVGRRALARLADFQQQLQRQALERGAWLSAIDGVEVVGDTVPGAQGVWPVLLLRLRDAATRDALLRAQWGRGWGLSLPFVHVLPDYGRYDHVLGLARQDVVDQGRDWAQRLVAVGNSLWFDDARFEALLSLLERLHAAPG
;
A
#
# COMPACT_ATOMS: atom_id res chain seq x y z
N MET A 1 22.05 -7.05 -25.01
CA MET A 1 22.18 -6.50 -23.66
C MET A 1 20.89 -6.84 -22.93
N ALA A 2 20.96 -7.46 -21.76
CA ALA A 2 19.74 -7.69 -20.96
C ALA A 2 19.08 -6.33 -20.66
N GLU A 3 17.79 -6.19 -20.96
CA GLU A 3 17.05 -4.98 -20.63
C GLU A 3 17.11 -4.76 -19.12
N ARG A 4 17.46 -3.56 -18.69
CA ARG A 4 17.50 -3.21 -17.26
C ARG A 4 16.08 -3.10 -16.74
N VAL A 5 15.69 -4.00 -15.84
CA VAL A 5 14.37 -4.04 -15.24
C VAL A 5 14.25 -2.98 -14.15
N LEU A 6 13.14 -2.25 -14.13
CA LEU A 6 12.78 -1.26 -13.13
C LEU A 6 11.78 -1.86 -12.13
N PRO A 7 11.81 -1.42 -10.88
CA PRO A 7 10.83 -1.88 -9.90
C PRO A 7 9.42 -1.32 -10.21
N PRO A 8 8.36 -2.06 -9.91
CA PRO A 8 6.98 -1.61 -10.10
C PRO A 8 6.61 -0.45 -9.15
N THR A 9 7.32 -0.32 -8.04
CA THR A 9 7.17 0.77 -7.06
C THR A 9 8.55 1.24 -6.61
N ALA A 10 8.70 2.55 -6.38
CA ALA A 10 9.95 3.13 -5.93
C ALA A 10 10.15 2.91 -4.43
N GLY A 11 11.03 1.99 -4.06
CA GLY A 11 11.54 1.79 -2.71
C GLY A 11 12.92 2.41 -2.52
N LEU A 12 13.27 2.78 -1.29
CA LEU A 12 14.61 3.28 -0.95
C LEU A 12 15.64 2.16 -1.05
N PRO A 13 16.66 2.26 -1.91
CA PRO A 13 17.69 1.25 -2.00
C PRO A 13 18.53 1.19 -0.72
N LEU A 14 18.77 -0.03 -0.22
CA LEU A 14 19.66 -0.25 0.90
C LEU A 14 21.13 -0.12 0.48
N ARG A 15 21.94 0.44 1.36
CA ARG A 15 23.39 0.58 1.21
C ARG A 15 24.11 -0.46 2.07
N ALA A 16 25.33 -0.82 1.74
CA ALA A 16 26.15 -1.73 2.56
C ALA A 16 26.27 -1.24 4.02
N ALA A 17 26.37 0.07 4.24
CA ALA A 17 26.40 0.66 5.58
C ALA A 17 25.13 0.41 6.39
N ASP A 18 23.96 0.26 5.74
CA ASP A 18 22.71 -0.04 6.44
C ASP A 18 22.72 -1.45 7.05
N LEU A 19 23.44 -2.38 6.42
CA LEU A 19 23.44 -3.81 6.77
C LEU A 19 24.38 -4.17 7.93
N LEU A 20 25.14 -3.22 8.45
CA LEU A 20 26.09 -3.47 9.54
C LEU A 20 25.37 -4.03 10.78
N PRO A 21 25.91 -5.08 11.46
CA PRO A 21 25.20 -5.76 12.53
C PRO A 21 25.21 -5.05 13.90
N TRP A 22 26.02 -4.00 14.05
CA TRP A 22 26.13 -3.21 15.29
C TRP A 22 25.33 -1.91 15.22
N GLY A 23 25.30 -1.16 16.33
CA GLY A 23 24.62 0.12 16.48
C GLY A 23 23.22 -0.02 17.05
N ASP A 24 22.54 1.10 17.16
CA ASP A 24 21.24 1.21 17.79
C ASP A 24 20.12 0.56 16.91
N ALA A 25 19.28 -0.23 17.55
CA ALA A 25 18.14 -0.94 16.95
C ALA A 25 16.79 -0.28 17.24
N ASP A 26 16.77 0.89 17.87
CA ASP A 26 15.53 1.57 18.22
C ASP A 26 14.91 2.29 17.01
N LEU A 27 14.40 1.50 16.09
CA LEU A 27 13.64 1.98 14.93
C LEU A 27 12.32 2.65 15.35
N ALA A 28 11.71 2.18 16.46
CA ALA A 28 10.42 2.72 16.90
C ALA A 28 10.55 4.19 17.31
N THR A 29 11.50 4.52 18.18
CA THR A 29 11.77 5.90 18.57
C THR A 29 12.21 6.76 17.39
N ALA A 30 13.04 6.23 16.49
CA ALA A 30 13.48 6.97 15.31
C ALA A 30 12.29 7.29 14.36
N LEU A 31 11.38 6.36 14.15
CA LEU A 31 10.16 6.58 13.35
C LEU A 31 9.21 7.55 14.03
N ALA A 32 9.01 7.43 15.36
CA ALA A 32 8.16 8.36 16.10
C ALA A 32 8.68 9.81 15.98
N GLN A 33 9.97 10.02 16.14
CA GLN A 33 10.61 11.33 15.95
C GLN A 33 10.49 11.85 14.51
N TRP A 34 10.73 10.97 13.52
CA TRP A 34 10.65 11.33 12.10
C TRP A 34 9.22 11.69 11.65
N LEU A 35 8.21 10.98 12.17
CA LEU A 35 6.80 11.27 11.93
C LEU A 35 6.31 12.49 12.73
N GLY A 36 6.94 12.81 13.86
CA GLY A 36 6.49 13.85 14.78
C GLY A 36 5.34 13.39 15.69
N VAL A 37 5.31 12.10 16.04
CA VAL A 37 4.28 11.49 16.90
C VAL A 37 4.88 11.02 18.24
N PRO A 38 4.08 10.91 19.32
CA PRO A 38 4.60 10.55 20.65
C PRO A 38 5.25 9.16 20.71
N ALA A 39 4.72 8.20 19.97
CA ALA A 39 5.23 6.83 19.94
C ALA A 39 4.65 6.06 18.74
N VAL A 40 5.39 5.05 18.28
CA VAL A 40 4.92 4.02 17.36
C VAL A 40 5.19 2.63 17.93
N GLN A 41 4.45 1.63 17.46
CA GLN A 41 4.67 0.23 17.77
C GLN A 41 5.10 -0.50 16.49
N LEU A 42 6.11 -1.37 16.59
CA LEU A 42 6.57 -2.16 15.45
C LEU A 42 5.87 -3.52 15.43
N GLU A 43 5.44 -3.92 14.24
CA GLU A 43 4.87 -5.23 13.94
C GLU A 43 5.68 -5.92 12.85
N CYS A 44 5.50 -7.23 12.69
CA CYS A 44 6.22 -7.97 11.65
C CYS A 44 5.79 -7.61 10.22
N SER A 45 4.56 -7.12 10.04
CA SER A 45 4.02 -6.68 8.74
C SER A 45 2.93 -5.64 8.92
N GLY A 46 2.57 -4.92 7.84
CA GLY A 46 1.40 -4.04 7.83
C GLY A 46 0.10 -4.82 8.12
N THR A 47 0.00 -6.05 7.62
CA THR A 47 -1.16 -6.92 7.88
C THR A 47 -1.25 -7.32 9.36
N SER A 48 -0.11 -7.64 10.01
CA SER A 48 -0.07 -7.88 11.46
C SER A 48 -0.47 -6.63 12.24
N ALA A 49 -0.04 -5.45 11.81
CA ALA A 49 -0.44 -4.17 12.41
C ALA A 49 -1.95 -3.96 12.33
N LEU A 50 -2.56 -4.19 11.16
CA LEU A 50 -4.02 -4.14 10.99
C LEU A 50 -4.72 -5.16 11.90
N MET A 51 -4.24 -6.40 11.97
CA MET A 51 -4.83 -7.43 12.85
C MET A 51 -4.75 -7.04 14.32
N VAL A 52 -3.62 -6.52 14.79
CA VAL A 52 -3.47 -6.02 16.18
C VAL A 52 -4.44 -4.88 16.44
N ALA A 53 -4.61 -3.94 15.50
CA ALA A 53 -5.58 -2.86 15.61
C ALA A 53 -7.01 -3.40 15.73
N LEU A 54 -7.44 -4.24 14.78
CA LEU A 54 -8.80 -4.79 14.74
C LEU A 54 -9.13 -5.65 15.98
N GLN A 55 -8.21 -6.52 16.42
CA GLN A 55 -8.38 -7.31 17.63
C GLN A 55 -8.48 -6.45 18.89
N THR A 56 -7.69 -5.37 18.96
CA THR A 56 -7.78 -4.41 20.07
C THR A 56 -9.13 -3.74 20.10
N LEU A 57 -9.60 -3.20 18.99
CA LEU A 57 -10.88 -2.50 18.88
C LEU A 57 -12.06 -3.46 19.16
N HIS A 58 -12.01 -4.69 18.63
CA HIS A 58 -13.05 -5.67 18.89
C HIS A 58 -13.11 -6.08 20.36
N ARG A 59 -11.97 -6.20 21.05
CA ARG A 59 -11.91 -6.44 22.50
C ARG A 59 -12.53 -5.29 23.30
N LEU A 60 -12.38 -4.03 22.84
CA LEU A 60 -12.96 -2.86 23.47
C LEU A 60 -14.47 -2.71 23.20
N ALA A 61 -14.97 -3.26 22.09
CA ALA A 61 -16.38 -3.25 21.73
C ALA A 61 -16.82 -4.59 21.10
N PRO A 62 -16.98 -5.66 21.91
CA PRO A 62 -17.24 -7.00 21.40
C PRO A 62 -18.62 -7.15 20.73
N GLY A 63 -19.54 -6.20 20.92
CA GLY A 63 -20.82 -6.17 20.20
C GLY A 63 -20.73 -5.66 18.75
N ARG A 64 -19.57 -5.14 18.30
CA ARG A 64 -19.33 -4.63 16.95
C ARG A 64 -18.49 -5.59 16.16
N SER A 65 -18.92 -5.96 14.96
CA SER A 65 -18.26 -7.02 14.18
C SER A 65 -17.97 -6.66 12.72
N GLU A 66 -18.42 -5.50 12.24
CA GLU A 66 -18.27 -5.12 10.85
C GLU A 66 -17.09 -4.16 10.63
N VAL A 67 -16.30 -4.42 9.60
CA VAL A 67 -15.19 -3.54 9.16
C VAL A 67 -15.50 -3.09 7.76
N ILE A 68 -15.54 -1.78 7.52
CA ILE A 68 -15.81 -1.20 6.20
C ILE A 68 -14.49 -0.79 5.57
N ALA A 69 -14.20 -1.31 4.36
CA ALA A 69 -13.03 -0.96 3.57
C ALA A 69 -13.42 -0.55 2.15
N PRO A 70 -12.55 0.16 1.40
CA PRO A 70 -12.78 0.42 -0.02
C PRO A 70 -12.89 -0.88 -0.81
N ALA A 71 -13.73 -0.92 -1.83
CA ALA A 71 -13.88 -2.09 -2.69
C ALA A 71 -12.59 -2.45 -3.45
N TYR A 72 -11.79 -1.44 -3.78
CA TYR A 72 -10.50 -1.58 -4.46
C TYR A 72 -9.37 -1.37 -3.46
N THR A 73 -8.95 -2.47 -2.84
CA THR A 73 -7.89 -2.49 -1.83
C THR A 73 -7.13 -3.82 -1.85
N CYS A 74 -6.08 -3.92 -1.03
CA CYS A 74 -5.25 -5.13 -0.93
C CYS A 74 -6.06 -6.34 -0.42
N PRO A 75 -5.97 -7.52 -1.07
CA PRO A 75 -6.61 -8.74 -0.58
C PRO A 75 -6.23 -9.13 0.86
N LEU A 76 -5.03 -8.73 1.33
CA LEU A 76 -4.62 -8.93 2.72
C LEU A 76 -5.54 -8.23 3.73
N VAL A 77 -6.29 -7.21 3.33
CA VAL A 77 -7.29 -6.56 4.21
C VAL A 77 -8.43 -7.55 4.50
N ALA A 78 -8.95 -8.23 3.48
CA ALA A 78 -10.00 -9.24 3.66
C ALA A 78 -9.52 -10.40 4.55
N LEU A 79 -8.30 -10.91 4.30
CA LEU A 79 -7.69 -11.95 5.11
C LEU A 79 -7.51 -11.50 6.56
N ALA A 80 -7.00 -10.27 6.81
CA ALA A 80 -6.82 -9.76 8.16
C ALA A 80 -8.14 -9.63 8.93
N VAL A 81 -9.19 -9.13 8.28
CA VAL A 81 -10.54 -9.02 8.87
C VAL A 81 -11.09 -10.40 9.24
N ALA A 82 -10.99 -11.37 8.33
CA ALA A 82 -11.46 -12.74 8.56
C ALA A 82 -10.68 -13.43 9.69
N HIS A 83 -9.35 -13.27 9.74
CA HIS A 83 -8.51 -13.81 10.82
C HIS A 83 -8.82 -13.21 12.20
N CYS A 84 -9.42 -12.02 12.23
CA CYS A 84 -9.92 -11.43 13.48
C CYS A 84 -11.34 -11.87 13.87
N GLY A 85 -11.97 -12.76 13.09
CA GLY A 85 -13.36 -13.19 13.29
C GLY A 85 -14.39 -12.10 13.00
N LEU A 86 -14.00 -11.10 12.20
CA LEU A 86 -14.82 -9.96 11.84
C LEU A 86 -15.42 -10.12 10.43
N GLN A 87 -16.43 -9.32 10.13
CA GLN A 87 -17.11 -9.32 8.84
C GLN A 87 -16.68 -8.10 8.03
N LEU A 88 -16.19 -8.34 6.81
CA LEU A 88 -15.86 -7.28 5.87
C LEU A 88 -17.13 -6.75 5.20
N ARG A 89 -17.22 -5.44 5.03
CA ARG A 89 -18.15 -4.73 4.17
C ARG A 89 -17.36 -3.85 3.20
N LEU A 90 -17.79 -3.76 1.97
CA LEU A 90 -17.09 -3.02 0.93
C LEU A 90 -17.87 -1.75 0.58
N CYS A 91 -17.20 -0.63 0.74
CA CYS A 91 -17.69 0.65 0.24
C CYS A 91 -17.22 0.84 -1.19
N ASP A 92 -18.17 1.11 -2.11
CA ASP A 92 -17.82 1.48 -3.48
C ASP A 92 -17.05 2.79 -3.53
N LEU A 93 -16.35 3.03 -4.62
CA LEU A 93 -15.52 4.21 -4.78
C LEU A 93 -16.33 5.40 -5.32
N HIS A 94 -15.81 6.60 -5.09
CA HIS A 94 -16.30 7.79 -5.73
C HIS A 94 -15.99 7.74 -7.25
N PRO A 95 -16.86 8.25 -8.14
CA PRO A 95 -16.59 8.21 -9.58
C PRO A 95 -15.34 9.00 -10.01
N ASP A 96 -15.00 10.09 -9.28
CA ASP A 96 -13.90 10.98 -9.65
C ASP A 96 -12.62 10.80 -8.82
N THR A 97 -12.67 10.01 -7.73
CA THR A 97 -11.51 9.72 -6.88
C THR A 97 -11.52 8.27 -6.44
N PRO A 98 -10.35 7.63 -6.22
CA PRO A 98 -10.32 6.26 -5.71
C PRO A 98 -10.54 6.19 -4.17
N ASP A 99 -11.25 7.17 -3.62
CA ASP A 99 -11.68 7.18 -2.24
C ASP A 99 -13.08 6.57 -2.10
N MET A 100 -13.48 6.18 -0.91
CA MET A 100 -14.82 5.66 -0.63
C MET A 100 -15.89 6.73 -0.94
N ASP A 101 -16.96 6.34 -1.64
CA ASP A 101 -18.08 7.23 -1.89
C ASP A 101 -18.76 7.63 -0.56
N PRO A 102 -18.90 8.95 -0.26
CA PRO A 102 -19.44 9.42 1.02
C PRO A 102 -20.88 8.98 1.29
N ALA A 103 -21.71 8.87 0.25
CA ALA A 103 -23.12 8.47 0.40
C ALA A 103 -23.22 6.95 0.66
N ARG A 104 -22.41 6.15 -0.05
CA ARG A 104 -22.30 4.71 0.17
C ARG A 104 -21.73 4.40 1.55
N LEU A 105 -20.67 5.09 1.96
CA LEU A 105 -20.06 4.90 3.27
C LEU A 105 -21.07 5.18 4.40
N ARG A 106 -21.79 6.30 4.29
CA ARG A 106 -22.83 6.66 5.28
C ARG A 106 -23.93 5.60 5.35
N ALA A 107 -24.35 5.04 4.22
CA ALA A 107 -25.36 4.01 4.16
C ALA A 107 -24.90 2.64 4.74
N LEU A 108 -23.59 2.35 4.67
CA LEU A 108 -23.01 1.13 5.22
C LEU A 108 -22.78 1.20 6.73
N CYS A 109 -22.50 2.40 7.26
CA CYS A 109 -22.23 2.60 8.68
C CYS A 109 -23.47 2.29 9.55
N SER A 110 -23.27 1.47 10.56
CA SER A 110 -24.34 1.03 11.50
C SER A 110 -23.80 0.82 12.90
N GLU A 111 -24.66 0.51 13.86
CA GLU A 111 -24.25 0.13 15.22
C GLU A 111 -23.36 -1.12 15.26
N ARG A 112 -23.37 -1.93 14.22
CA ARG A 112 -22.51 -3.10 14.07
C ARG A 112 -21.10 -2.75 13.55
N THR A 113 -20.91 -1.55 13.00
CA THR A 113 -19.62 -1.11 12.47
C THR A 113 -18.60 -0.97 13.60
N LEU A 114 -17.53 -1.74 13.53
CA LEU A 114 -16.38 -1.67 14.41
C LEU A 114 -15.42 -0.59 13.96
N ALA A 115 -15.04 -0.64 12.67
CA ALA A 115 -14.05 0.27 12.10
C ALA A 115 -14.33 0.59 10.63
N VAL A 116 -13.95 1.80 10.22
CA VAL A 116 -13.85 2.24 8.83
C VAL A 116 -12.38 2.36 8.48
N LEU A 117 -11.97 1.79 7.33
CA LEU A 117 -10.58 1.73 6.85
C LEU A 117 -10.38 2.62 5.60
N PRO A 118 -10.24 3.95 5.70
CA PRO A 118 -9.78 4.76 4.58
C PRO A 118 -8.37 4.34 4.18
N THR A 119 -8.12 4.20 2.86
CA THR A 119 -6.86 3.69 2.32
C THR A 119 -6.13 4.77 1.53
N HIS A 120 -4.89 5.06 1.90
CA HIS A 120 -3.99 5.98 1.19
C HIS A 120 -3.34 5.26 0.00
N LEU A 121 -4.13 5.02 -1.04
CA LEU A 121 -3.75 4.21 -2.20
C LEU A 121 -2.56 4.82 -2.97
N CYS A 122 -1.54 4.01 -3.26
CA CYS A 122 -0.37 4.40 -4.05
C CYS A 122 0.40 5.62 -3.51
N GLY A 123 0.30 5.87 -2.20
CA GLY A 123 0.97 7.00 -1.56
C GLY A 123 0.20 8.33 -1.60
N ARG A 124 -1.00 8.36 -2.19
CA ARG A 124 -1.95 9.49 -2.12
C ARG A 124 -2.47 9.66 -0.70
N VAL A 125 -2.96 10.86 -0.42
CA VAL A 125 -3.71 11.15 0.81
C VAL A 125 -5.20 10.99 0.54
N ALA A 126 -5.83 10.02 1.22
CA ALA A 126 -7.28 9.77 1.13
C ALA A 126 -8.08 10.80 1.93
N ASP A 127 -9.37 10.95 1.63
CA ASP A 127 -10.32 11.72 2.44
C ASP A 127 -10.69 10.96 3.72
N VAL A 128 -9.84 11.13 4.74
CA VAL A 128 -10.05 10.56 6.07
C VAL A 128 -11.15 11.31 6.82
N ALA A 129 -11.35 12.60 6.55
CA ALA A 129 -12.34 13.41 7.26
C ALA A 129 -13.76 12.86 7.09
N THR A 130 -14.14 12.51 5.87
CA THR A 130 -15.43 11.86 5.58
C THR A 130 -15.57 10.52 6.31
N ALA A 131 -14.50 9.71 6.36
CA ALA A 131 -14.53 8.45 7.09
C ALA A 131 -14.72 8.66 8.60
N VAL A 132 -14.05 9.68 9.17
CA VAL A 132 -14.19 10.08 10.58
C VAL A 132 -15.61 10.52 10.88
N ASP A 133 -16.22 11.37 10.06
CA ASP A 133 -17.58 11.86 10.27
C ASP A 133 -18.60 10.71 10.22
N CYS A 134 -18.50 9.81 9.25
CA CYS A 134 -19.39 8.66 9.14
C CYS A 134 -19.22 7.67 10.31
N ALA A 135 -17.98 7.38 10.71
CA ALA A 135 -17.69 6.47 11.80
C ALA A 135 -18.18 7.02 13.15
N ARG A 136 -17.92 8.29 13.42
CA ARG A 136 -18.37 8.97 14.66
C ARG A 136 -19.88 9.00 14.81
N ALA A 137 -20.61 9.15 13.70
CA ALA A 137 -22.08 9.17 13.74
C ALA A 137 -22.69 7.88 14.32
N VAL A 138 -21.96 6.75 14.22
CA VAL A 138 -22.39 5.44 14.75
C VAL A 138 -21.52 4.95 15.90
N GLY A 139 -20.54 5.75 16.36
CA GLY A 139 -19.60 5.38 17.43
C GLY A 139 -18.60 4.30 17.02
N ALA A 140 -18.25 4.20 15.74
CA ALA A 140 -17.20 3.33 15.21
C ALA A 140 -15.84 4.04 15.24
N TRP A 141 -14.75 3.25 15.12
CA TRP A 141 -13.39 3.78 14.99
C TRP A 141 -12.99 3.97 13.52
N VAL A 142 -11.93 4.77 13.31
CA VAL A 142 -11.25 4.90 12.02
C VAL A 142 -9.84 4.32 12.13
N VAL A 143 -9.52 3.37 11.26
CA VAL A 143 -8.19 2.78 11.12
C VAL A 143 -7.65 3.17 9.76
N GLU A 144 -6.68 4.10 9.71
CA GLU A 144 -6.09 4.55 8.45
C GLU A 144 -5.12 3.50 7.89
N ASP A 145 -5.44 2.96 6.72
CA ASP A 145 -4.50 2.14 5.96
C ASP A 145 -3.53 3.05 5.19
N ALA A 146 -2.40 3.34 5.82
CA ALA A 146 -1.30 4.09 5.24
C ALA A 146 -0.13 3.18 4.79
N ALA A 147 -0.40 1.90 4.51
CA ALA A 147 0.62 0.90 4.14
C ALA A 147 1.47 1.30 2.93
N GLN A 148 0.99 2.20 2.08
CA GLN A 148 1.70 2.71 0.90
C GLN A 148 2.13 4.17 1.04
N ALA A 149 1.89 4.81 2.18
CA ALA A 149 1.96 6.26 2.33
C ALA A 149 2.87 6.74 3.47
N LEU A 150 3.87 5.93 3.88
CA LEU A 150 4.83 6.36 4.90
C LEU A 150 5.56 7.64 4.44
N GLY A 151 5.35 8.72 5.17
CA GLY A 151 5.91 10.04 4.87
C GLY A 151 4.93 11.02 4.23
N ALA A 152 3.78 10.55 3.74
CA ALA A 152 2.72 11.45 3.29
C ALA A 152 2.16 12.27 4.48
N ARG A 153 1.72 13.49 4.16
CA ARG A 153 1.24 14.43 5.17
C ARG A 153 -0.07 15.10 4.73
N LEU A 154 -0.90 15.44 5.69
CA LEU A 154 -2.03 16.33 5.50
C LEU A 154 -1.88 17.52 6.44
N ARG A 155 -1.78 18.73 5.86
CA ARG A 155 -1.59 19.99 6.63
C ARG A 155 -0.43 19.93 7.62
N GLY A 156 0.65 19.25 7.24
CA GLY A 156 1.86 19.06 8.05
C GLY A 156 1.84 17.89 9.04
N GLU A 157 0.67 17.29 9.34
CA GLU A 157 0.56 16.07 10.16
C GLU A 157 0.77 14.81 9.30
N PRO A 158 1.39 13.74 9.82
CA PRO A 158 1.54 12.49 9.07
C PRO A 158 0.17 11.86 8.81
N VAL A 159 -0.02 11.23 7.64
CA VAL A 159 -1.18 10.34 7.43
C VAL A 159 -1.10 9.16 8.41
N GLY A 160 -2.22 8.49 8.68
CA GLY A 160 -2.27 7.50 9.76
C GLY A 160 -2.43 8.12 11.16
N TRP A 161 -2.53 9.45 11.25
CA TRP A 161 -2.67 10.19 12.51
C TRP A 161 -3.99 10.97 12.63
N GLN A 162 -4.87 10.94 11.64
CA GLN A 162 -6.13 11.69 11.64
C GLN A 162 -7.28 10.86 12.19
N GLY A 163 -7.25 9.55 11.97
CA GLY A 163 -8.15 8.59 12.61
C GLY A 163 -7.74 8.24 14.04
N ASP A 164 -8.30 7.16 14.54
CA ASP A 164 -8.02 6.65 15.89
C ASP A 164 -6.73 5.82 15.92
N VAL A 165 -6.52 5.02 14.88
CA VAL A 165 -5.35 4.17 14.65
C VAL A 165 -4.90 4.33 13.21
N GLY A 166 -3.59 4.29 12.98
CA GLY A 166 -3.04 4.21 11.63
C GLY A 166 -1.95 3.16 11.55
N PHE A 167 -1.70 2.63 10.36
CA PHE A 167 -0.59 1.71 10.17
C PHE A 167 0.13 1.93 8.85
N TYR A 168 1.45 1.63 8.86
CA TYR A 168 2.29 1.61 7.67
C TYR A 168 2.88 0.21 7.47
N SER A 169 3.25 -0.08 6.23
CA SER A 169 4.01 -1.27 5.86
C SER A 169 5.47 -0.91 5.55
N LEU A 170 6.38 -1.74 6.04
CA LEU A 170 7.80 -1.70 5.71
C LEU A 170 8.19 -2.89 4.81
N ALA A 171 7.25 -3.39 4.02
CA ALA A 171 7.50 -4.41 3.02
C ALA A 171 8.30 -3.86 1.83
N VAL A 172 8.74 -4.74 0.95
CA VAL A 172 9.42 -4.37 -0.29
C VAL A 172 8.54 -3.43 -1.13
N GLY A 173 9.14 -2.37 -1.68
CA GLY A 173 8.43 -1.38 -2.50
C GLY A 173 7.61 -0.34 -1.74
N LYS A 174 7.69 -0.29 -0.39
CA LYS A 174 6.92 0.62 0.45
C LYS A 174 7.72 1.85 0.96
N GLY A 175 8.61 2.39 0.16
CA GLY A 175 9.49 3.50 0.58
C GLY A 175 10.63 2.99 1.47
N LEU A 176 10.47 2.98 2.78
CA LEU A 176 11.39 2.32 3.71
C LEU A 176 11.07 0.82 3.79
N THR A 177 12.09 -0.03 3.73
CA THR A 177 11.89 -1.46 3.88
C THR A 177 12.79 -2.11 4.93
N THR A 178 12.21 -3.06 5.65
CA THR A 178 12.89 -4.08 6.47
C THR A 178 12.65 -5.48 5.88
N PHE A 179 12.33 -5.57 4.58
CA PHE A 179 11.80 -6.67 3.79
C PHE A 179 10.35 -6.99 4.15
N GLU A 180 10.06 -7.18 5.41
CA GLU A 180 8.75 -7.31 6.03
C GLU A 180 8.78 -6.52 7.34
N GLY A 181 7.74 -5.74 7.59
CA GLY A 181 7.60 -4.92 8.80
C GLY A 181 6.32 -4.11 8.76
N GLY A 182 5.85 -3.73 9.93
CA GLY A 182 4.70 -2.86 10.11
C GLY A 182 4.96 -1.81 11.18
N VAL A 183 4.28 -0.70 11.07
CA VAL A 183 4.31 0.39 12.07
C VAL A 183 2.87 0.72 12.42
N LEU A 184 2.56 0.71 13.70
CA LEU A 184 1.24 0.98 14.24
C LEU A 184 1.32 2.22 15.12
N LEU A 185 0.36 3.12 14.99
CA LEU A 185 0.28 4.34 15.76
C LEU A 185 -1.16 4.65 16.14
N ALA A 186 -1.34 5.34 17.28
CA ALA A 186 -2.63 5.81 17.73
C ALA A 186 -2.45 7.12 18.51
N ARG A 187 -3.41 8.02 18.36
CA ARG A 187 -3.39 9.34 19.03
C ARG A 187 -3.67 9.21 20.52
N ASP A 188 -4.64 8.40 20.90
CA ASP A 188 -5.02 8.18 22.30
C ASP A 188 -3.99 7.33 23.05
N PRO A 189 -3.45 7.80 24.22
CA PRO A 189 -2.55 7.02 25.06
C PRO A 189 -3.15 5.70 25.58
N ALA A 190 -4.43 5.68 25.90
CA ALA A 190 -5.10 4.47 26.38
C ALA A 190 -5.20 3.43 25.25
N LEU A 191 -5.49 3.88 24.03
CA LEU A 191 -5.52 3.01 22.86
C LEU A 191 -4.11 2.46 22.53
N ARG A 192 -3.05 3.29 22.64
CA ARG A 192 -1.65 2.82 22.51
C ARG A 192 -1.30 1.74 23.52
N TRP A 193 -1.78 1.87 24.73
CA TRP A 193 -1.58 0.85 25.77
C TRP A 193 -2.31 -0.45 25.42
N ALA A 194 -3.59 -0.38 25.02
CA ALA A 194 -4.39 -1.53 24.63
C ALA A 194 -3.80 -2.27 23.39
N LEU A 195 -3.25 -1.53 22.43
CA LEU A 195 -2.54 -2.09 21.27
C LEU A 195 -1.31 -2.89 21.71
N ARG A 196 -0.52 -2.37 22.66
CA ARG A 196 0.64 -3.09 23.21
C ARG A 196 0.27 -4.37 23.94
N GLU A 197 -0.82 -4.36 24.70
CA GLU A 197 -1.32 -5.57 25.34
C GLU A 197 -1.75 -6.63 24.32
N THR A 198 -2.47 -6.22 23.27
CA THR A 198 -2.86 -7.14 22.19
C THR A 198 -1.64 -7.71 21.47
N HIS A 199 -0.63 -6.89 21.19
CA HIS A 199 0.65 -7.34 20.64
C HIS A 199 1.30 -8.40 21.53
N ALA A 200 1.49 -8.09 22.81
CA ALA A 200 2.14 -8.99 23.76
C ALA A 200 1.41 -10.34 23.90
N ALA A 201 0.08 -10.35 23.76
CA ALA A 201 -0.73 -11.57 23.84
C ALA A 201 -0.69 -12.40 22.55
N SER A 202 -0.40 -11.80 21.40
CA SER A 202 -0.63 -12.44 20.09
C SER A 202 0.62 -12.57 19.21
N VAL A 203 1.66 -11.80 19.47
CA VAL A 203 2.93 -11.85 18.72
C VAL A 203 3.97 -12.61 19.51
N ARG A 204 4.70 -13.49 18.85
CA ARG A 204 5.70 -14.35 19.47
C ARG A 204 7.06 -14.19 18.80
N GLN A 205 8.13 -14.53 19.52
CA GLN A 205 9.44 -14.67 18.92
C GLN A 205 9.51 -15.93 18.07
N ASP A 206 9.86 -15.77 16.79
CA ASP A 206 10.15 -16.87 15.87
C ASP A 206 11.53 -16.65 15.24
N ARG A 207 12.52 -17.35 15.78
CA ARG A 207 13.92 -17.23 15.33
C ARG A 207 14.13 -17.77 13.91
N GLY A 208 13.38 -18.79 13.54
CA GLY A 208 13.47 -19.39 12.20
C GLY A 208 12.94 -18.44 11.13
N TRP A 209 11.76 -17.85 11.41
CA TRP A 209 11.17 -16.86 10.53
C TRP A 209 12.04 -15.60 10.43
N GLU A 210 12.56 -15.10 11.56
CA GLU A 210 13.44 -13.93 11.58
C GLU A 210 14.73 -14.16 10.78
N LEU A 211 15.35 -15.34 10.89
CA LEU A 211 16.52 -15.70 10.09
C LEU A 211 16.17 -15.70 8.60
N ARG A 212 15.07 -16.31 8.21
CA ARG A 212 14.58 -16.31 6.83
C ARG A 212 14.40 -14.88 6.30
N ARG A 213 13.69 -14.04 7.02
CA ARG A 213 13.45 -12.63 6.63
C ARG A 213 14.72 -11.81 6.59
N SER A 214 15.69 -12.11 7.45
CA SER A 214 17.01 -11.47 7.41
C SER A 214 17.79 -11.86 6.15
N LEU A 215 17.77 -13.12 5.75
CA LEU A 215 18.40 -13.58 4.50
C LEU A 215 17.71 -12.96 3.26
N GLU A 216 16.40 -12.89 3.27
CA GLU A 216 15.62 -12.25 2.20
C GLU A 216 15.92 -10.74 2.11
N LEU A 217 16.12 -10.05 3.25
CA LEU A 217 16.54 -8.64 3.26
C LEU A 217 17.96 -8.45 2.67
N LEU A 218 18.89 -9.38 2.94
CA LEU A 218 20.21 -9.39 2.32
C LEU A 218 20.10 -9.61 0.80
N GLY A 219 19.27 -10.57 0.38
CA GLY A 219 18.95 -10.80 -1.03
C GLY A 219 18.37 -9.56 -1.71
N TYR A 220 17.41 -8.89 -1.05
CA TYR A 220 16.85 -7.62 -1.51
C TYR A 220 17.96 -6.56 -1.67
N ALA A 221 18.80 -6.34 -0.65
CA ALA A 221 19.87 -5.35 -0.72
C ALA A 221 20.85 -5.62 -1.87
N ALA A 222 21.10 -6.90 -2.18
CA ALA A 222 21.98 -7.29 -3.29
C ALA A 222 21.32 -7.13 -4.67
N LEU A 223 20.01 -7.42 -4.79
CA LEU A 223 19.30 -7.54 -6.06
C LEU A 223 18.43 -6.32 -6.41
N TYR A 224 18.10 -5.46 -5.44
CA TYR A 224 17.27 -4.27 -5.69
C TYR A 224 18.11 -3.18 -6.39
N ARG A 225 18.39 -3.43 -7.65
CA ARG A 225 19.07 -2.55 -8.62
C ARG A 225 18.77 -3.06 -10.04
N PRO A 226 18.80 -2.22 -11.07
CA PRO A 226 18.35 -2.60 -12.43
C PRO A 226 18.98 -3.89 -12.96
N ALA A 227 20.24 -4.20 -12.60
CA ALA A 227 20.92 -5.42 -13.03
C ALA A 227 20.43 -6.68 -12.28
N GLY A 228 20.01 -6.55 -11.00
CA GLY A 228 19.54 -7.66 -10.17
C GLY A 228 18.03 -7.88 -10.26
N LEU A 229 17.27 -6.82 -10.54
CA LEU A 229 15.81 -6.87 -10.62
C LEU A 229 15.30 -7.79 -11.73
N ASP A 230 16.06 -8.03 -12.79
CA ASP A 230 15.67 -9.02 -13.80
C ASP A 230 15.52 -10.42 -13.20
N LEU A 231 16.44 -10.81 -12.32
CA LEU A 231 16.38 -12.11 -11.65
C LEU A 231 15.27 -12.17 -10.60
N ALA A 232 15.17 -11.13 -9.76
CA ALA A 232 14.27 -11.15 -8.59
C ALA A 232 12.81 -10.83 -8.94
N TYR A 233 12.57 -10.04 -9.98
CA TYR A 233 11.25 -9.56 -10.37
C TYR A 233 10.93 -9.79 -11.84
N GLY A 234 11.83 -9.42 -12.76
CA GLY A 234 11.55 -9.44 -14.20
C GLY A 234 11.25 -10.82 -14.77
N ARG A 235 12.01 -11.84 -14.39
CA ARG A 235 11.76 -13.23 -14.82
C ARG A 235 10.47 -13.80 -14.25
N PRO A 236 10.20 -13.74 -12.95
CA PRO A 236 8.91 -14.15 -12.38
C PRO A 236 7.72 -13.45 -13.02
N LEU A 237 7.83 -12.13 -13.28
CA LEU A 237 6.80 -11.34 -13.95
C LEU A 237 6.50 -11.90 -15.36
N ARG A 238 7.53 -12.08 -16.20
CA ARG A 238 7.35 -12.59 -17.56
C ARG A 238 6.78 -14.02 -17.57
N ASP A 239 7.19 -14.84 -16.62
CA ASP A 239 6.66 -16.20 -16.46
C ASP A 239 5.16 -16.18 -16.09
N ALA A 240 4.73 -15.36 -15.14
CA ALA A 240 3.33 -15.17 -14.81
C ALA A 240 2.51 -14.65 -16.02
N LEU A 241 3.02 -13.61 -16.70
CA LEU A 241 2.37 -13.05 -17.89
C LEU A 241 2.25 -14.05 -19.03
N SER A 242 3.24 -14.94 -19.22
CA SER A 242 3.18 -15.99 -20.25
C SER A 242 2.06 -17.00 -20.01
N ARG A 243 1.64 -17.15 -18.77
CA ARG A 243 0.49 -17.97 -18.34
C ARG A 243 -0.83 -17.18 -18.26
N SER A 244 -0.80 -15.90 -18.62
CA SER A 244 -1.94 -14.96 -18.44
C SER A 244 -2.38 -14.83 -16.98
N ASP A 245 -1.49 -15.08 -16.04
CA ASP A 245 -1.75 -14.96 -14.61
C ASP A 245 -1.41 -13.55 -14.13
N TRP A 246 -2.36 -12.66 -14.30
CA TRP A 246 -2.19 -11.25 -13.90
C TRP A 246 -2.15 -11.07 -12.39
N VAL A 247 -2.84 -11.92 -11.63
CA VAL A 247 -2.86 -11.89 -10.17
C VAL A 247 -1.46 -12.15 -9.62
N GLN A 248 -0.80 -13.19 -10.12
CA GLN A 248 0.58 -13.49 -9.78
C GLN A 248 1.55 -12.41 -10.32
N ALA A 249 1.32 -11.88 -11.53
CA ALA A 249 2.14 -10.84 -12.12
C ALA A 249 2.12 -9.53 -11.33
N ALA A 250 0.98 -9.15 -10.77
CA ALA A 250 0.81 -7.97 -9.91
C ALA A 250 1.31 -8.22 -8.47
N GLY A 251 1.42 -9.47 -8.04
CA GLY A 251 1.78 -9.84 -6.67
C GLY A 251 0.60 -9.84 -5.71
N ASP A 252 -0.62 -10.08 -6.21
CA ASP A 252 -1.86 -10.14 -5.42
C ASP A 252 -2.22 -11.58 -4.97
N ASP A 253 -1.32 -12.54 -5.23
CA ASP A 253 -1.46 -13.93 -4.84
C ASP A 253 -0.85 -14.15 -3.44
N PHE A 254 -1.66 -13.96 -2.40
CA PHE A 254 -1.24 -14.07 -1.00
C PHE A 254 -1.67 -15.42 -0.40
N ASP A 255 -0.83 -15.95 0.48
CA ASP A 255 -1.19 -17.10 1.31
C ASP A 255 -2.24 -16.70 2.36
N ASP A 256 -3.14 -17.64 2.70
CA ASP A 256 -4.14 -17.44 3.75
C ASP A 256 -3.48 -17.30 5.14
N ALA A 257 -2.34 -17.95 5.34
CA ALA A 257 -1.61 -17.86 6.60
C ALA A 257 -0.90 -16.51 6.75
N ILE A 258 -1.22 -15.78 7.82
CA ILE A 258 -0.58 -14.52 8.17
C ILE A 258 0.36 -14.75 9.36
N PRO A 259 1.67 -14.82 9.14
CA PRO A 259 2.64 -14.98 10.22
C PRO A 259 2.60 -13.80 11.19
N ARG A 260 2.76 -14.09 12.49
CA ARG A 260 2.80 -13.08 13.55
C ARG A 260 3.99 -13.33 14.45
N HIS A 261 5.04 -12.56 14.24
CA HIS A 261 6.29 -12.69 14.98
C HIS A 261 6.88 -11.30 15.28
N GLU A 262 7.85 -11.21 16.16
CA GLU A 262 8.55 -9.96 16.42
C GLU A 262 9.46 -9.56 15.24
N LEU A 263 9.53 -8.27 14.96
CA LEU A 263 10.53 -7.71 14.05
C LEU A 263 11.91 -7.73 14.72
N GLY A 264 12.85 -8.51 14.22
CA GLY A 264 14.14 -8.75 14.84
C GLY A 264 15.07 -7.53 14.89
N ALA A 265 15.97 -7.54 15.86
CA ALA A 265 16.84 -6.40 16.16
C ALA A 265 17.74 -5.99 14.98
N TRP A 266 18.24 -6.94 14.18
CA TRP A 266 19.08 -6.62 13.03
C TRP A 266 18.28 -5.88 11.94
N ARG A 267 17.10 -6.35 11.57
CA ARG A 267 16.24 -5.69 10.58
C ARG A 267 15.80 -4.30 11.09
N ARG A 268 15.56 -4.12 12.38
CA ARG A 268 15.31 -2.81 12.98
C ARG A 268 16.49 -1.85 12.82
N ARG A 269 17.74 -2.33 13.00
CA ARG A 269 18.95 -1.52 12.74
C ARG A 269 19.05 -1.09 11.28
N VAL A 270 18.78 -2.02 10.35
CA VAL A 270 18.78 -1.71 8.91
C VAL A 270 17.76 -0.61 8.61
N GLY A 271 16.51 -0.77 9.06
CA GLY A 271 15.45 0.22 8.87
C GLY A 271 15.81 1.58 9.47
N ARG A 272 16.36 1.60 10.69
CA ARG A 272 16.76 2.85 11.37
C ARG A 272 17.84 3.63 10.60
N ARG A 273 18.85 2.93 10.06
CA ARG A 273 19.89 3.59 9.26
C ARG A 273 19.35 4.09 7.92
N ALA A 274 18.53 3.29 7.25
CA ALA A 274 17.93 3.66 5.99
C ALA A 274 16.98 4.86 6.14
N LEU A 275 16.26 4.96 7.27
CA LEU A 275 15.32 6.05 7.58
C LEU A 275 15.95 7.44 7.44
N ALA A 276 17.23 7.58 7.81
CA ALA A 276 17.94 8.86 7.72
C ALA A 276 17.99 9.44 6.28
N ARG A 277 17.77 8.61 5.25
CA ARG A 277 17.80 9.01 3.84
C ARG A 277 16.41 9.08 3.21
N LEU A 278 15.37 8.71 3.96
CA LEU A 278 14.02 8.56 3.40
C LEU A 278 13.45 9.91 2.93
N ALA A 279 13.63 10.97 3.71
CA ALA A 279 13.10 12.29 3.37
C ALA A 279 13.70 12.82 2.05
N ASP A 280 15.02 12.77 1.90
CA ASP A 280 15.69 13.21 0.68
C ASP A 280 15.27 12.37 -0.54
N PHE A 281 15.12 11.05 -0.34
CA PHE A 281 14.65 10.15 -1.39
C PHE A 281 13.23 10.51 -1.83
N GLN A 282 12.31 10.70 -0.89
CA GLN A 282 10.92 11.07 -1.20
C GLN A 282 10.82 12.45 -1.87
N GLN A 283 11.64 13.40 -1.47
CA GLN A 283 11.71 14.70 -2.14
C GLN A 283 12.15 14.59 -3.60
N GLN A 284 13.09 13.69 -3.91
CA GLN A 284 13.50 13.41 -5.30
C GLN A 284 12.36 12.78 -6.10
N LEU A 285 11.65 11.79 -5.50
CA LEU A 285 10.47 11.18 -6.15
C LEU A 285 9.37 12.19 -6.42
N GLN A 286 9.11 13.10 -5.47
CA GLN A 286 8.10 14.14 -5.63
C GLN A 286 8.43 15.08 -6.79
N ARG A 287 9.68 15.55 -6.89
CA ARG A 287 10.10 16.40 -8.01
C ARG A 287 9.92 15.71 -9.36
N GLN A 288 10.39 14.46 -9.46
CA GLN A 288 10.23 13.65 -10.67
C GLN A 288 8.74 13.41 -11.02
N ALA A 289 7.90 13.16 -9.99
CA ALA A 289 6.47 12.92 -10.19
C ALA A 289 5.73 14.17 -10.69
N LEU A 290 6.04 15.33 -10.15
CA LEU A 290 5.41 16.59 -10.59
C LEU A 290 5.77 16.93 -12.04
N GLU A 291 7.06 16.78 -12.40
CA GLU A 291 7.53 17.01 -13.76
C GLU A 291 6.88 16.04 -14.75
N ARG A 292 6.96 14.74 -14.49
CA ARG A 292 6.42 13.70 -15.37
C ARG A 292 4.90 13.65 -15.39
N GLY A 293 4.27 13.98 -14.26
CA GLY A 293 2.83 14.08 -14.16
C GLY A 293 2.27 15.15 -15.08
N ALA A 294 2.95 16.31 -15.21
CA ALA A 294 2.55 17.37 -16.14
C ALA A 294 2.58 16.89 -17.60
N TRP A 295 3.61 16.16 -18.02
CA TRP A 295 3.68 15.59 -19.36
C TRP A 295 2.59 14.55 -19.62
N LEU A 296 2.31 13.67 -18.66
CA LEU A 296 1.27 12.66 -18.78
C LEU A 296 -0.13 13.27 -18.84
N SER A 297 -0.40 14.29 -18.03
CA SER A 297 -1.70 14.99 -18.03
C SER A 297 -1.97 15.79 -19.29
N ALA A 298 -0.97 16.03 -20.12
CA ALA A 298 -1.13 16.68 -21.42
C ALA A 298 -1.67 15.74 -22.52
N ILE A 299 -1.69 14.43 -22.26
CA ILE A 299 -2.20 13.42 -23.19
C ILE A 299 -3.71 13.27 -22.98
N ASP A 300 -4.51 13.54 -24.02
CA ASP A 300 -5.97 13.38 -23.95
C ASP A 300 -6.36 11.94 -23.57
N GLY A 301 -7.26 11.78 -22.60
CA GLY A 301 -7.69 10.49 -22.08
C GLY A 301 -6.75 9.86 -21.03
N VAL A 302 -5.69 10.55 -20.62
CA VAL A 302 -4.83 10.15 -19.50
C VAL A 302 -5.03 11.08 -18.32
N GLU A 303 -5.52 10.56 -17.22
CA GLU A 303 -5.64 11.25 -15.94
C GLU A 303 -4.54 10.79 -14.98
N VAL A 304 -3.74 11.73 -14.47
CA VAL A 304 -2.80 11.45 -13.37
C VAL A 304 -3.55 11.59 -12.06
N VAL A 305 -3.73 10.46 -11.38
CA VAL A 305 -4.49 10.39 -10.12
C VAL A 305 -3.61 10.85 -8.97
N GLY A 306 -3.81 12.09 -8.55
CA GLY A 306 -3.06 12.75 -7.47
C GLY A 306 -3.84 12.93 -6.18
N ASP A 307 -3.32 13.77 -5.30
CA ASP A 307 -4.00 14.20 -4.07
C ASP A 307 -5.16 15.14 -4.43
N THR A 308 -6.33 14.87 -3.85
CA THR A 308 -7.54 15.70 -4.02
C THR A 308 -7.89 16.48 -2.76
N VAL A 309 -7.36 16.09 -1.62
CA VAL A 309 -7.63 16.72 -0.31
C VAL A 309 -6.79 17.99 -0.16
N PRO A 310 -7.40 19.16 0.14
CA PRO A 310 -6.65 20.41 0.30
C PRO A 310 -5.59 20.34 1.43
N GLY A 311 -4.34 20.67 1.07
CA GLY A 311 -3.19 20.60 1.98
C GLY A 311 -2.55 19.21 2.10
N ALA A 312 -2.96 18.27 1.23
CA ALA A 312 -2.34 16.97 1.11
C ALA A 312 -0.95 17.05 0.46
N GLN A 313 -0.05 16.20 0.92
CA GLN A 313 1.29 15.99 0.38
C GLN A 313 1.55 14.49 0.36
N GLY A 314 1.17 13.83 -0.73
CA GLY A 314 1.41 12.40 -0.94
C GLY A 314 2.89 12.09 -1.13
N VAL A 315 3.22 10.81 -0.98
CA VAL A 315 4.49 10.23 -1.45
C VAL A 315 4.24 9.57 -2.80
N TRP A 316 5.25 9.54 -3.66
CA TRP A 316 5.08 9.18 -5.06
C TRP A 316 5.88 7.93 -5.42
N PRO A 317 5.55 6.75 -4.87
CA PRO A 317 6.24 5.51 -5.23
C PRO A 317 5.92 5.08 -6.67
N VAL A 318 4.79 5.54 -7.18
CA VAL A 318 4.31 5.37 -8.55
C VAL A 318 3.65 6.66 -9.05
N LEU A 319 3.53 6.80 -10.38
CA LEU A 319 2.55 7.65 -11.02
C LEU A 319 1.32 6.78 -11.29
N LEU A 320 0.22 7.10 -10.63
CA LEU A 320 -1.04 6.37 -10.80
C LEU A 320 -1.82 7.04 -11.93
N LEU A 321 -2.13 6.28 -12.98
CA LEU A 321 -2.83 6.76 -14.16
C LEU A 321 -4.20 6.09 -14.28
N ARG A 322 -5.24 6.87 -14.57
CA ARG A 322 -6.53 6.40 -15.02
C ARG A 322 -6.64 6.66 -16.52
N LEU A 323 -6.79 5.61 -17.31
CA LEU A 323 -6.91 5.70 -18.75
C LEU A 323 -8.38 5.79 -19.16
N ARG A 324 -8.64 6.25 -20.39
CA ARG A 324 -10.02 6.48 -20.87
C ARG A 324 -10.92 5.24 -20.79
N ASP A 325 -10.35 4.04 -21.02
CA ASP A 325 -11.09 2.77 -21.01
C ASP A 325 -10.18 1.55 -20.75
N ALA A 326 -10.81 0.41 -20.48
CA ALA A 326 -10.16 -0.86 -20.22
C ALA A 326 -9.33 -1.37 -21.42
N ALA A 327 -9.78 -1.14 -22.65
CA ALA A 327 -9.09 -1.62 -23.85
C ALA A 327 -7.75 -0.93 -24.02
N THR A 328 -7.69 0.38 -23.80
CA THR A 328 -6.46 1.18 -23.82
C THR A 328 -5.50 0.74 -22.72
N ARG A 329 -6.02 0.53 -21.47
CA ARG A 329 -5.23 0.02 -20.35
C ARG A 329 -4.62 -1.35 -20.68
N ASP A 330 -5.40 -2.28 -21.20
CA ASP A 330 -4.94 -3.62 -21.52
C ASP A 330 -3.94 -3.62 -22.70
N ALA A 331 -4.12 -2.74 -23.69
CA ALA A 331 -3.17 -2.58 -24.77
C ALA A 331 -1.81 -2.06 -24.27
N LEU A 332 -1.81 -1.11 -23.34
CA LEU A 332 -0.60 -0.62 -22.69
C LEU A 332 0.12 -1.72 -21.89
N LEU A 333 -0.62 -2.48 -21.09
CA LEU A 333 -0.07 -3.59 -20.30
C LEU A 333 0.52 -4.69 -21.21
N ARG A 334 -0.21 -5.10 -22.25
CA ARG A 334 0.33 -6.08 -23.24
C ARG A 334 1.62 -5.61 -23.91
N ALA A 335 1.72 -4.32 -24.20
CA ALA A 335 2.88 -3.76 -24.88
C ALA A 335 4.10 -3.61 -23.96
N GLN A 336 3.92 -3.31 -22.66
CA GLN A 336 5.01 -2.81 -21.82
C GLN A 336 5.23 -3.57 -20.51
N TRP A 337 4.21 -4.25 -19.94
CA TRP A 337 4.35 -4.85 -18.60
C TRP A 337 5.52 -5.83 -18.52
N GLY A 338 5.59 -6.77 -19.46
CA GLY A 338 6.66 -7.77 -19.52
C GLY A 338 8.05 -7.23 -19.85
N ARG A 339 8.15 -5.98 -20.35
CA ARG A 339 9.45 -5.34 -20.63
C ARG A 339 10.17 -4.88 -19.35
N GLY A 340 9.49 -4.86 -18.21
CA GLY A 340 10.10 -4.47 -16.95
C GLY A 340 10.44 -2.97 -16.87
N TRP A 341 9.60 -2.11 -17.45
CA TRP A 341 9.74 -0.64 -17.38
C TRP A 341 9.01 -0.03 -16.19
N GLY A 342 8.74 -0.84 -15.17
CA GLY A 342 8.09 -0.38 -13.95
C GLY A 342 6.57 -0.25 -14.04
N LEU A 343 5.93 -0.71 -15.14
CA LEU A 343 4.48 -0.78 -15.20
C LEU A 343 3.97 -1.89 -14.29
N SER A 344 2.83 -1.64 -13.66
CA SER A 344 2.11 -2.60 -12.83
C SER A 344 0.66 -2.19 -12.66
N LEU A 345 -0.10 -3.00 -11.95
CA LEU A 345 -1.42 -2.66 -11.43
C LEU A 345 -1.30 -2.42 -9.91
N PRO A 346 -2.01 -1.43 -9.34
CA PRO A 346 -2.10 -1.32 -7.88
C PRO A 346 -2.68 -2.59 -7.26
N PHE A 347 -3.79 -3.07 -7.82
CA PHE A 347 -4.43 -4.38 -7.63
C PHE A 347 -5.08 -4.80 -8.95
N VAL A 348 -5.23 -6.11 -9.19
CA VAL A 348 -5.80 -6.60 -10.45
C VAL A 348 -7.31 -6.38 -10.49
N HIS A 349 -7.99 -6.62 -9.37
CA HIS A 349 -9.45 -6.60 -9.26
C HIS A 349 -9.91 -5.83 -8.03
N VAL A 350 -11.20 -5.52 -7.97
CA VAL A 350 -11.89 -5.27 -6.69
C VAL A 350 -11.99 -6.58 -5.90
N LEU A 351 -12.11 -6.51 -4.58
CA LEU A 351 -12.07 -7.70 -3.72
C LEU A 351 -13.07 -8.81 -4.12
N PRO A 352 -14.34 -8.53 -4.47
CA PRO A 352 -15.28 -9.58 -4.84
C PRO A 352 -14.94 -10.36 -6.12
N ASP A 353 -14.06 -9.81 -6.96
CA ASP A 353 -13.71 -10.41 -8.25
C ASP A 353 -12.44 -11.28 -8.17
N TYR A 354 -11.84 -11.42 -6.98
CA TYR A 354 -10.79 -12.41 -6.71
C TYR A 354 -11.41 -13.72 -6.23
N GLY A 355 -11.63 -14.69 -7.10
CA GLY A 355 -12.20 -15.98 -6.72
C GLY A 355 -11.41 -16.72 -5.63
N ARG A 356 -10.10 -16.52 -5.56
CA ARG A 356 -9.23 -17.10 -4.54
C ARG A 356 -9.63 -16.72 -3.11
N TYR A 357 -10.12 -15.50 -2.88
CA TYR A 357 -10.46 -14.99 -1.55
C TYR A 357 -11.94 -15.09 -1.20
N ASP A 358 -12.74 -15.79 -2.01
CA ASP A 358 -14.18 -15.97 -1.81
C ASP A 358 -14.55 -16.46 -0.41
N HIS A 359 -13.73 -17.33 0.15
CA HIS A 359 -13.95 -17.97 1.44
C HIS A 359 -13.85 -16.99 2.64
N VAL A 360 -13.23 -15.83 2.45
CA VAL A 360 -13.07 -14.80 3.52
C VAL A 360 -13.94 -13.56 3.30
N LEU A 361 -14.61 -13.43 2.16
CA LEU A 361 -15.38 -12.24 1.85
C LEU A 361 -16.74 -12.17 2.55
N GLY A 362 -17.39 -13.30 2.83
CA GLY A 362 -18.67 -13.31 3.55
C GLY A 362 -19.70 -12.34 2.97
N LEU A 363 -20.16 -11.37 3.79
CA LEU A 363 -21.12 -10.35 3.38
C LEU A 363 -20.61 -9.41 2.28
N ALA A 364 -19.32 -9.20 2.20
CA ALA A 364 -18.69 -8.31 1.23
C ALA A 364 -18.96 -8.71 -0.24
N ARG A 365 -19.28 -9.97 -0.49
CA ARG A 365 -19.68 -10.45 -1.84
C ARG A 365 -20.97 -9.84 -2.36
N GLN A 366 -21.83 -9.36 -1.47
CA GLN A 366 -23.14 -8.80 -1.80
C GLN A 366 -23.10 -7.28 -1.95
N ASP A 367 -21.99 -6.65 -1.57
CA ASP A 367 -21.86 -5.20 -1.66
C ASP A 367 -21.69 -4.76 -3.13
N VAL A 368 -22.36 -3.67 -3.49
CA VAL A 368 -22.29 -3.09 -4.84
C VAL A 368 -20.99 -2.32 -4.97
N VAL A 369 -20.17 -2.65 -5.99
CA VAL A 369 -18.80 -2.12 -6.17
C VAL A 369 -18.52 -1.76 -7.64
N ASP A 370 -19.52 -1.20 -8.34
CA ASP A 370 -19.44 -0.95 -9.78
C ASP A 370 -18.43 0.14 -10.14
N GLN A 371 -18.34 1.21 -9.34
CA GLN A 371 -17.33 2.25 -9.52
C GLN A 371 -15.93 1.70 -9.24
N GLY A 372 -15.78 0.88 -8.22
CA GLY A 372 -14.53 0.17 -7.96
C GLY A 372 -14.06 -0.68 -9.13
N ARG A 373 -14.98 -1.36 -9.83
CA ARG A 373 -14.69 -2.12 -11.06
C ARG A 373 -14.25 -1.20 -12.21
N ASP A 374 -14.94 -0.07 -12.43
CA ASP A 374 -14.53 0.91 -13.45
C ASP A 374 -13.10 1.39 -13.16
N TRP A 375 -12.83 1.77 -11.91
CA TRP A 375 -11.48 2.16 -11.51
C TRP A 375 -10.47 1.04 -11.77
N ALA A 376 -10.69 -0.18 -11.29
CA ALA A 376 -9.80 -1.33 -11.45
C ALA A 376 -9.48 -1.63 -12.93
N GLN A 377 -10.47 -1.47 -13.82
CA GLN A 377 -10.32 -1.73 -15.26
C GLN A 377 -9.56 -0.63 -16.01
N ARG A 378 -9.37 0.54 -15.42
CA ARG A 378 -8.77 1.71 -16.08
C ARG A 378 -7.46 2.17 -15.44
N LEU A 379 -7.16 1.70 -14.22
CA LEU A 379 -5.94 2.08 -13.51
C LEU A 379 -4.71 1.33 -14.04
N VAL A 380 -3.60 2.05 -14.08
CA VAL A 380 -2.24 1.51 -14.24
C VAL A 380 -1.30 2.30 -13.34
N ALA A 381 -0.32 1.63 -12.75
CA ALA A 381 0.75 2.25 -11.98
C ALA A 381 2.05 2.24 -12.80
N VAL A 382 2.71 3.38 -12.89
CA VAL A 382 4.04 3.52 -13.48
C VAL A 382 5.02 3.79 -12.35
N GLY A 383 5.93 2.87 -12.07
CA GLY A 383 6.92 2.99 -11.01
C GLY A 383 7.74 4.26 -11.14
N ASN A 384 7.68 5.13 -10.14
CA ASN A 384 8.39 6.41 -10.11
C ASN A 384 9.84 6.25 -9.63
N SER A 385 10.53 5.21 -10.12
CA SER A 385 11.91 4.90 -9.74
C SER A 385 12.88 5.96 -10.26
N LEU A 386 13.88 6.33 -9.46
CA LEU A 386 14.98 7.20 -9.89
C LEU A 386 15.89 6.55 -10.97
N TRP A 387 15.69 5.28 -11.26
CA TRP A 387 16.34 4.57 -12.39
C TRP A 387 15.53 4.63 -13.68
N PHE A 388 14.34 5.19 -13.67
CA PHE A 388 13.52 5.38 -14.86
C PHE A 388 14.05 6.61 -15.59
N ASP A 389 14.81 6.38 -16.68
CA ASP A 389 15.43 7.43 -17.48
C ASP A 389 14.43 8.12 -18.41
N ASP A 390 14.83 9.31 -18.92
CA ASP A 390 13.96 10.13 -19.76
C ASP A 390 13.67 9.48 -21.10
N ALA A 391 14.62 8.74 -21.69
CA ALA A 391 14.40 8.07 -22.99
C ALA A 391 13.29 7.01 -22.90
N ARG A 392 13.23 6.23 -21.81
CA ARG A 392 12.12 5.29 -21.57
C ARG A 392 10.81 6.00 -21.25
N PHE A 393 10.89 7.12 -20.55
CA PHE A 393 9.71 7.91 -20.25
C PHE A 393 9.12 8.53 -21.52
N GLU A 394 9.92 9.11 -22.41
CA GLU A 394 9.51 9.61 -23.72
C GLU A 394 8.90 8.50 -24.60
N ALA A 395 9.49 7.31 -24.58
CA ALA A 395 8.91 6.16 -25.27
C ALA A 395 7.55 5.72 -24.71
N LEU A 396 7.34 5.84 -23.38
CA LEU A 396 6.06 5.60 -22.74
C LEU A 396 5.02 6.66 -23.16
N LEU A 397 5.38 7.95 -23.15
CA LEU A 397 4.50 9.04 -23.62
C LEU A 397 4.06 8.79 -25.07
N SER A 398 5.02 8.55 -25.97
CA SER A 398 4.73 8.28 -27.39
C SER A 398 3.83 7.04 -27.59
N LEU A 399 3.93 6.03 -26.73
CA LEU A 399 3.04 4.88 -26.78
C LEU A 399 1.63 5.25 -26.31
N LEU A 400 1.50 5.98 -25.21
CA LEU A 400 0.21 6.45 -24.70
C LEU A 400 -0.52 7.31 -25.73
N GLU A 401 0.18 8.26 -26.37
CA GLU A 401 -0.38 9.09 -27.44
C GLU A 401 -0.93 8.24 -28.60
N ARG A 402 -0.16 7.24 -29.06
CA ARG A 402 -0.63 6.33 -30.12
C ARG A 402 -1.85 5.52 -29.74
N LEU A 403 -1.89 5.01 -28.49
CA LEU A 403 -3.00 4.20 -28.01
C LEU A 403 -4.29 5.03 -27.86
N HIS A 404 -4.17 6.32 -27.53
CA HIS A 404 -5.32 7.22 -27.40
C HIS A 404 -5.75 7.82 -28.75
N ALA A 405 -4.85 7.94 -29.74
CA ALA A 405 -5.16 8.38 -31.09
C ALA A 405 -5.84 7.30 -31.95
N ALA A 406 -5.71 6.01 -31.58
CA ALA A 406 -6.36 4.93 -32.31
C ALA A 406 -7.89 5.02 -32.11
N PRO A 407 -8.70 4.99 -33.18
CA PRO A 407 -10.15 4.89 -33.06
C PRO A 407 -10.47 3.55 -32.36
N GLY A 408 -11.36 3.61 -31.36
CA GLY A 408 -11.81 2.46 -30.57
C GLY A 408 -12.65 1.45 -31.36
#